data_d66d2ae71ac45fdc5741181baf03a739
#
_entry.id   d66d2ae71ac45fdc5741181baf03a739
#
_cell.length_a   1.000
_cell.length_b   1.000
_cell.length_c   1.000
_cell.angle_alpha   90.00
_cell.angle_beta   90.00
_cell.angle_gamma   90.00
#
_symmetry.space_group_name_H-M   'P 1'
#
loop_
_entity.id
_entity.type
_entity.pdbx_description
1 polymer ?
#
loop_
_entity_poly.entity_id
_entity_poly.type
_entity_poly.pdbx_seq_one_letter_code
_entity_poly.pdbx_strand_id
1 'polypeptide(L)'
;STITQQLIKNTVLTTWTQEKTLGERIKRKVQEQYLAIQLEKDTNDKSKILEQYMNTINLGQNTLGVQAASKRYFNKNVWELSLSECATIAGITQNPSKYNPLTHPDKNQDRREKVLTNMLEQGYITQAQYDEAESDTDSLYRRIQTANLEVGGDSSVDSYYADAVKEAVTEDLSLIHIS
;
A
#
# COMPACT_ATOMS: atom_id res chain seq x y z
N SER A 1 12.77 6.36 4.89
CA SER A 1 11.62 7.19 5.34
C SER A 1 10.64 6.35 6.14
N THR A 2 10.00 6.94 7.14
CA THR A 2 8.95 6.29 7.95
C THR A 2 7.64 6.19 7.15
N ILE A 3 6.68 5.40 7.65
CA ILE A 3 5.31 5.33 7.11
C ILE A 3 4.68 6.72 7.11
N THR A 4 4.81 7.48 8.19
CA THR A 4 4.27 8.83 8.31
C THR A 4 4.84 9.79 7.26
N GLN A 5 6.15 9.75 7.02
CA GLN A 5 6.78 10.54 5.94
C GLN A 5 6.29 10.14 4.55
N GLN A 6 6.06 8.84 4.31
CA GLN A 6 5.51 8.36 3.04
C GLN A 6 4.06 8.79 2.86
N LEU A 7 3.25 8.75 3.92
CA LEU A 7 1.88 9.25 3.91
C LEU A 7 1.86 10.73 3.52
N ILE A 8 2.61 11.59 4.21
CA ILE A 8 2.74 13.02 3.89
C ILE A 8 3.16 13.25 2.45
N LYS A 9 4.19 12.52 1.97
CA LYS A 9 4.65 12.64 0.59
C LYS A 9 3.54 12.33 -0.42
N ASN A 10 2.75 11.30 -0.15
CA ASN A 10 1.74 10.82 -1.10
C ASN A 10 0.44 11.62 -1.06
N THR A 11 0.10 12.25 0.08
CA THR A 11 -1.18 12.95 0.27
C THR A 11 -1.05 14.47 0.25
N VAL A 12 0.01 15.02 0.83
CA VAL A 12 0.20 16.48 1.01
C VAL A 12 1.18 17.06 -0.01
N LEU A 13 2.31 16.38 -0.23
CA LEU A 13 3.40 16.88 -1.08
C LEU A 13 3.37 16.20 -2.47
N THR A 14 2.22 16.22 -3.14
CA THR A 14 1.98 15.46 -4.38
C THR A 14 2.81 15.91 -5.59
N THR A 15 3.42 17.11 -5.54
CA THR A 15 4.25 17.66 -6.62
C THR A 15 5.66 17.06 -6.70
N TRP A 16 6.01 16.11 -5.84
CA TRP A 16 7.36 15.51 -5.79
C TRP A 16 7.82 14.84 -7.10
N THR A 17 6.88 14.44 -7.95
CA THR A 17 7.18 13.86 -9.27
C THR A 17 7.74 14.88 -10.27
N GLN A 18 7.56 16.19 -10.01
CA GLN A 18 7.99 17.28 -10.87
C GLN A 18 9.36 17.85 -10.47
N GLU A 19 9.95 17.37 -9.37
CA GLU A 19 11.25 17.83 -8.87
C GLU A 19 12.39 17.48 -9.82
N LYS A 20 13.13 18.50 -10.25
CA LYS A 20 14.27 18.34 -11.17
C LYS A 20 15.61 18.55 -10.49
N THR A 21 15.65 19.30 -9.39
CA THR A 21 16.90 19.68 -8.73
C THR A 21 17.14 18.95 -7.41
N LEU A 22 18.40 18.82 -7.01
CA LEU A 22 18.79 18.28 -5.72
C LEU A 22 18.26 19.14 -4.55
N GLY A 23 18.26 20.49 -4.74
CA GLY A 23 17.76 21.42 -3.74
C GLY A 23 16.27 21.24 -3.45
N GLU A 24 15.45 21.04 -4.48
CA GLU A 24 14.02 20.74 -4.31
C GLU A 24 13.78 19.44 -3.53
N ARG A 25 14.55 18.40 -3.84
CA ARG A 25 14.47 17.11 -3.12
C ARG A 25 14.86 17.24 -1.64
N ILE A 26 15.89 18.01 -1.33
CA ILE A 26 16.31 18.26 0.06
C ILE A 26 15.22 19.06 0.80
N LYS A 27 14.73 20.14 0.19
CA LYS A 27 13.66 20.96 0.75
C LYS A 27 12.43 20.10 1.09
N ARG A 28 11.97 19.30 0.15
CA ARG A 28 10.85 18.38 0.38
C ARG A 28 11.14 17.39 1.51
N LYS A 29 12.33 16.81 1.58
CA LYS A 29 12.69 15.87 2.65
C LYS A 29 12.63 16.49 4.04
N VAL A 30 13.03 17.75 4.16
CA VAL A 30 12.91 18.51 5.41
C VAL A 30 11.43 18.77 5.73
N GLN A 31 10.63 19.13 4.73
CA GLN A 31 9.18 19.34 4.91
C GLN A 31 8.46 18.03 5.30
N GLU A 32 8.75 16.91 4.62
CA GLU A 32 8.23 15.59 4.98
C GLU A 32 8.50 15.24 6.46
N GLN A 33 9.73 15.48 6.92
CA GLN A 33 10.14 15.18 8.29
C GLN A 33 9.43 16.08 9.30
N TYR A 34 9.35 17.37 9.02
CA TYR A 34 8.68 18.32 9.88
C TYR A 34 7.19 18.01 10.03
N LEU A 35 6.49 17.85 8.91
CA LEU A 35 5.06 17.55 8.89
C LEU A 35 4.75 16.17 9.52
N ALA A 36 5.62 15.19 9.34
CA ALA A 36 5.46 13.88 9.96
C ALA A 36 5.52 13.96 11.50
N ILE A 37 6.45 14.77 12.04
CA ILE A 37 6.55 14.99 13.49
C ILE A 37 5.31 15.71 14.01
N GLN A 38 4.79 16.70 13.28
CA GLN A 38 3.56 17.40 13.67
C GLN A 38 2.36 16.45 13.65
N LEU A 39 2.16 15.70 12.57
CA LEU A 39 1.07 14.74 12.45
C LEU A 39 1.10 13.68 13.57
N GLU A 40 2.28 13.15 13.92
CA GLU A 40 2.41 12.18 15.02
C GLU A 40 2.09 12.78 16.39
N LYS A 41 2.41 14.07 16.60
CA LYS A 41 2.06 14.79 17.83
C LYS A 41 0.56 15.10 17.93
N ASP A 42 -0.02 15.57 16.84
CA ASP A 42 -1.43 16.02 16.82
C ASP A 42 -2.39 14.84 16.87
N THR A 43 -2.08 13.76 16.14
CA THR A 43 -2.94 12.57 16.07
C THR A 43 -2.80 11.72 17.33
N ASN A 44 -1.62 11.62 17.91
CA ASN A 44 -1.24 10.77 19.06
C ASN A 44 -1.76 9.31 18.97
N ASP A 45 -2.09 8.87 17.77
CA ASP A 45 -2.68 7.56 17.44
C ASP A 45 -2.04 7.01 16.15
N LYS A 46 -1.07 6.13 16.34
CA LYS A 46 -0.36 5.49 15.23
C LYS A 46 -1.24 4.59 14.38
N SER A 47 -2.34 4.07 14.94
CA SER A 47 -3.28 3.20 14.20
C SER A 47 -3.97 4.00 13.09
N LYS A 48 -4.38 5.23 13.36
CA LYS A 48 -4.99 6.12 12.35
C LYS A 48 -4.01 6.48 11.23
N ILE A 49 -2.74 6.74 11.58
CA ILE A 49 -1.70 7.00 10.58
C ILE A 49 -1.49 5.77 9.69
N LEU A 50 -1.45 4.57 10.30
CA LEU A 50 -1.29 3.32 9.56
C LEU A 50 -2.51 3.03 8.66
N GLU A 51 -3.72 3.27 9.17
CA GLU A 51 -4.96 3.11 8.40
C GLU A 51 -4.98 4.03 7.17
N GLN A 52 -4.68 5.31 7.34
CA GLN A 52 -4.58 6.26 6.23
C GLN A 52 -3.49 5.86 5.22
N TYR A 53 -2.35 5.40 5.72
CA TYR A 53 -1.28 4.90 4.85
C TYR A 53 -1.74 3.70 4.03
N MET A 54 -2.36 2.71 4.65
CA MET A 54 -2.88 1.52 3.96
C MET A 54 -3.98 1.85 2.94
N ASN A 55 -4.75 2.91 3.17
CA ASN A 55 -5.79 3.34 2.24
C ASN A 55 -5.28 4.21 1.07
N THR A 56 -4.06 4.74 1.15
CA THR A 56 -3.54 5.69 0.15
C THR A 56 -2.30 5.23 -0.59
N ILE A 57 -1.64 4.17 -0.13
CA ILE A 57 -0.40 3.70 -0.75
C ILE A 57 -0.64 3.15 -2.15
N ASN A 58 0.23 3.54 -3.09
CA ASN A 58 0.24 2.96 -4.44
C ASN A 58 0.83 1.55 -4.40
N LEU A 59 0.05 0.58 -4.87
CA LEU A 59 0.38 -0.84 -4.90
C LEU A 59 0.49 -1.40 -6.33
N GLY A 60 0.68 -0.52 -7.31
CA GLY A 60 0.82 -0.91 -8.73
C GLY A 60 -0.54 -1.10 -9.42
N GLN A 61 -0.53 -1.30 -10.74
CA GLN A 61 -1.76 -1.51 -11.54
C GLN A 61 -2.86 -0.46 -11.31
N ASN A 62 -2.46 0.79 -11.07
CA ASN A 62 -3.34 1.91 -10.70
C ASN A 62 -4.14 1.69 -9.40
N THR A 63 -3.73 0.75 -8.54
CA THR A 63 -4.40 0.52 -7.27
C THR A 63 -3.86 1.45 -6.19
N LEU A 64 -4.75 2.20 -5.56
CA LEU A 64 -4.48 3.00 -4.37
C LEU A 64 -5.15 2.34 -3.16
N GLY A 65 -4.32 1.99 -2.18
CA GLY A 65 -4.76 1.33 -0.95
C GLY A 65 -4.89 -0.18 -1.05
N VAL A 66 -4.87 -0.80 0.13
CA VAL A 66 -4.85 -2.27 0.28
C VAL A 66 -6.15 -2.95 -0.17
N GLN A 67 -7.29 -2.29 -0.02
CA GLN A 67 -8.58 -2.84 -0.47
C GLN A 67 -8.63 -2.94 -2.00
N ALA A 68 -8.20 -1.90 -2.71
CA ALA A 68 -8.12 -1.92 -4.16
C ALA A 68 -7.12 -2.97 -4.66
N ALA A 69 -5.95 -3.08 -4.01
CA ALA A 69 -4.96 -4.10 -4.32
C ALA A 69 -5.48 -5.52 -4.05
N SER A 70 -6.21 -5.74 -2.94
CA SER A 70 -6.86 -7.01 -2.62
C SER A 70 -7.85 -7.44 -3.71
N LYS A 71 -8.70 -6.53 -4.16
CA LYS A 71 -9.61 -6.77 -5.26
C LYS A 71 -8.88 -7.03 -6.58
N ARG A 72 -7.86 -6.22 -6.88
CA ARG A 72 -7.12 -6.33 -8.15
C ARG A 72 -6.33 -7.63 -8.28
N TYR A 73 -5.64 -8.03 -7.20
CA TYR A 73 -4.74 -9.19 -7.25
C TYR A 73 -5.41 -10.50 -6.87
N PHE A 74 -6.45 -10.48 -6.03
CA PHE A 74 -7.06 -11.70 -5.46
C PHE A 74 -8.57 -11.79 -5.64
N ASN A 75 -9.22 -10.75 -6.17
CA ASN A 75 -10.69 -10.62 -6.26
C ASN A 75 -11.41 -10.84 -4.91
N LYS A 76 -10.76 -10.45 -3.80
CA LYS A 76 -11.22 -10.61 -2.41
C LYS A 76 -11.33 -9.27 -1.70
N ASN A 77 -12.11 -9.22 -0.63
CA ASN A 77 -12.01 -8.12 0.33
C ASN A 77 -10.76 -8.30 1.20
N VAL A 78 -10.20 -7.19 1.72
CA VAL A 78 -8.96 -7.22 2.50
C VAL A 78 -9.01 -8.12 3.72
N TRP A 79 -10.17 -8.26 4.37
CA TRP A 79 -10.37 -9.13 5.53
C TRP A 79 -10.50 -10.63 5.19
N GLU A 80 -10.58 -10.97 3.91
CA GLU A 80 -10.63 -12.36 3.41
C GLU A 80 -9.25 -12.87 2.98
N LEU A 81 -8.23 -12.01 3.05
CA LEU A 81 -6.87 -12.35 2.64
C LEU A 81 -6.22 -13.33 3.62
N SER A 82 -5.52 -14.34 3.09
CA SER A 82 -4.63 -15.19 3.86
C SER A 82 -3.34 -14.45 4.24
N LEU A 83 -2.55 -15.01 5.15
CA LEU A 83 -1.23 -14.47 5.52
C LEU A 83 -0.31 -14.35 4.31
N SER A 84 -0.30 -15.37 3.45
CA SER A 84 0.49 -15.40 2.21
C SER A 84 0.09 -14.25 1.26
N GLU A 85 -1.21 -14.01 1.10
CA GLU A 85 -1.76 -12.92 0.27
C GLU A 85 -1.45 -11.54 0.87
N CYS A 86 -1.56 -11.39 2.19
CA CYS A 86 -1.16 -10.16 2.89
C CYS A 86 0.34 -9.85 2.72
N ALA A 87 1.21 -10.86 2.87
CA ALA A 87 2.65 -10.70 2.69
C ALA A 87 3.02 -10.34 1.23
N THR A 88 2.27 -10.86 0.25
CA THR A 88 2.40 -10.52 -1.16
C THR A 88 2.14 -9.04 -1.40
N ILE A 89 1.01 -8.50 -0.89
CA ILE A 89 0.68 -7.07 -1.00
C ILE A 89 1.71 -6.22 -0.27
N ALA A 90 2.12 -6.61 0.93
CA ALA A 90 3.15 -5.91 1.69
C ALA A 90 4.49 -5.85 0.94
N GLY A 91 4.83 -6.89 0.19
CA GLY A 91 6.01 -6.94 -0.66
C GLY A 91 6.04 -5.88 -1.76
N ILE A 92 4.88 -5.48 -2.28
CA ILE A 92 4.76 -4.47 -3.35
C ILE A 92 5.18 -3.07 -2.87
N THR A 93 4.95 -2.75 -1.59
CA THR A 93 5.07 -1.40 -1.02
C THR A 93 6.42 -0.72 -1.25
N GLN A 94 7.51 -1.48 -1.33
CA GLN A 94 8.85 -0.95 -1.50
C GLN A 94 9.08 -0.38 -2.90
N ASN A 95 8.59 -1.05 -3.92
CA ASN A 95 8.70 -0.62 -5.32
C ASN A 95 7.61 -1.31 -6.15
N PRO A 96 6.46 -0.65 -6.37
CA PRO A 96 5.31 -1.24 -7.05
C PRO A 96 5.59 -1.76 -8.47
N SER A 97 6.48 -1.11 -9.20
CA SER A 97 6.84 -1.57 -10.55
C SER A 97 7.75 -2.80 -10.53
N LYS A 98 8.68 -2.87 -9.55
CA LYS A 98 9.66 -3.97 -9.46
C LYS A 98 9.06 -5.24 -8.86
N TYR A 99 8.17 -5.08 -7.88
CA TYR A 99 7.61 -6.17 -7.08
C TYR A 99 6.14 -6.44 -7.39
N ASN A 100 5.70 -6.10 -8.60
CA ASN A 100 4.35 -6.39 -9.08
C ASN A 100 4.17 -7.90 -9.30
N PRO A 101 3.23 -8.56 -8.60
CA PRO A 101 3.07 -10.02 -8.68
C PRO A 101 2.56 -10.51 -10.03
N LEU A 102 1.95 -9.64 -10.86
CA LEU A 102 1.48 -9.99 -12.21
C LEU A 102 2.60 -9.97 -13.25
N THR A 103 3.52 -9.00 -13.13
CA THR A 103 4.58 -8.79 -14.13
C THR A 103 5.94 -9.34 -13.71
N HIS A 104 6.19 -9.46 -12.40
CA HIS A 104 7.44 -9.93 -11.82
C HIS A 104 7.15 -10.86 -10.62
N PRO A 105 6.49 -12.02 -10.84
CA PRO A 105 6.11 -12.94 -9.76
C PRO A 105 7.32 -13.39 -8.94
N ASP A 106 8.43 -13.76 -9.58
CA ASP A 106 9.66 -14.21 -8.90
C ASP A 106 10.19 -13.17 -7.91
N LYS A 107 10.28 -11.90 -8.34
CA LYS A 107 10.74 -10.81 -7.46
C LYS A 107 9.77 -10.50 -6.33
N ASN A 108 8.48 -10.64 -6.60
CA ASN A 108 7.47 -10.50 -5.56
C ASN A 108 7.57 -11.64 -4.56
N GLN A 109 7.80 -12.87 -5.01
CA GLN A 109 8.02 -14.04 -4.16
C GLN A 109 9.20 -13.83 -3.21
N ASP A 110 10.39 -13.48 -3.73
CA ASP A 110 11.57 -13.16 -2.90
C ASP A 110 11.25 -12.12 -1.82
N ARG A 111 10.42 -11.16 -2.19
CA ARG A 111 10.05 -10.07 -1.27
C ARG A 111 9.02 -10.52 -0.23
N ARG A 112 8.06 -11.35 -0.61
CA ARG A 112 7.08 -11.98 0.27
C ARG A 112 7.78 -12.85 1.32
N GLU A 113 8.68 -13.73 0.89
CA GLU A 113 9.48 -14.58 1.77
C GLU A 113 10.23 -13.76 2.82
N LYS A 114 10.84 -12.65 2.41
CA LYS A 114 11.50 -11.73 3.33
C LYS A 114 10.55 -11.07 4.32
N VAL A 115 9.32 -10.75 3.91
CA VAL A 115 8.29 -10.22 4.82
C VAL A 115 7.91 -11.28 5.84
N LEU A 116 7.62 -12.50 5.41
CA LEU A 116 7.25 -13.61 6.29
C LEU A 116 8.37 -13.97 7.27
N THR A 117 9.62 -14.04 6.80
CA THR A 117 10.80 -14.26 7.63
C THR A 117 10.93 -13.20 8.73
N ASN A 118 10.82 -11.92 8.35
CA ASN A 118 10.88 -10.83 9.33
C ASN A 118 9.75 -10.91 10.37
N MET A 119 8.53 -11.30 9.94
CA MET A 119 7.40 -11.48 10.85
C MET A 119 7.63 -12.63 11.82
N LEU A 120 8.23 -13.73 11.37
CA LEU A 120 8.60 -14.86 12.22
C LEU A 120 9.70 -14.47 13.21
N GLU A 121 10.79 -13.85 12.75
CA GLU A 121 11.91 -13.41 13.60
C GLU A 121 11.47 -12.40 14.66
N GLN A 122 10.48 -11.57 14.37
CA GLN A 122 9.93 -10.60 15.32
C GLN A 122 8.78 -11.15 16.17
N GLY A 123 8.41 -12.42 16.00
CA GLY A 123 7.38 -13.08 16.79
C GLY A 123 5.94 -12.68 16.46
N TYR A 124 5.69 -12.06 15.30
CA TYR A 124 4.34 -11.73 14.84
C TYR A 124 3.58 -12.92 14.31
N ILE A 125 4.29 -13.94 13.82
CA ILE A 125 3.73 -15.22 13.37
C ILE A 125 4.49 -16.38 13.99
N THR A 126 3.84 -17.54 14.10
CA THR A 126 4.45 -18.79 14.54
C THR A 126 5.15 -19.49 13.37
N GLN A 127 6.02 -20.46 13.67
CA GLN A 127 6.64 -21.30 12.64
C GLN A 127 5.58 -22.03 11.79
N ALA A 128 4.53 -22.55 12.40
CA ALA A 128 3.45 -23.24 11.68
C ALA A 128 2.74 -22.32 10.66
N GLN A 129 2.50 -21.05 11.03
CA GLN A 129 1.91 -20.05 10.12
C GLN A 129 2.85 -19.68 9.00
N TYR A 130 4.16 -19.61 9.28
CA TYR A 130 5.17 -19.39 8.26
C TYR A 130 5.20 -20.55 7.26
N ASP A 131 5.27 -21.79 7.73
CA ASP A 131 5.32 -22.99 6.90
C ASP A 131 4.06 -23.13 6.03
N GLU A 132 2.88 -22.83 6.58
CA GLU A 132 1.62 -22.79 5.85
C GLU A 132 1.67 -21.74 4.73
N ALA A 133 2.11 -20.51 5.03
CA ALA A 133 2.19 -19.45 4.05
C ALA A 133 3.20 -19.76 2.92
N GLU A 134 4.33 -20.41 3.24
CA GLU A 134 5.32 -20.84 2.25
C GLU A 134 4.81 -21.98 1.37
N SER A 135 4.07 -22.93 1.92
CA SER A 135 3.50 -24.05 1.16
C SER A 135 2.48 -23.61 0.11
N ASP A 136 1.89 -22.43 0.26
CA ASP A 136 0.88 -21.87 -0.64
C ASP A 136 1.48 -21.20 -1.91
N THR A 137 2.79 -21.11 -2.06
CA THR A 137 3.46 -20.31 -3.08
C THR A 137 2.97 -20.58 -4.50
N ASP A 138 2.96 -21.81 -4.93
CA ASP A 138 2.58 -22.16 -6.32
C ASP A 138 1.10 -21.89 -6.62
N SER A 139 0.23 -22.12 -5.65
CA SER A 139 -1.21 -21.87 -5.78
C SER A 139 -1.52 -20.39 -5.74
N LEU A 140 -0.78 -19.61 -4.96
CA LEU A 140 -0.92 -18.16 -4.80
C LEU A 140 -0.78 -17.43 -6.15
N TYR A 141 0.32 -17.64 -6.86
CA TYR A 141 0.56 -16.93 -8.13
C TYR A 141 -0.39 -17.39 -9.25
N ARG A 142 -0.87 -18.63 -9.22
CA ARG A 142 -1.96 -19.08 -10.11
C ARG A 142 -3.26 -18.34 -9.80
N ARG A 143 -3.63 -18.16 -8.52
CA ARG A 143 -4.83 -17.38 -8.13
C ARG A 143 -4.74 -15.93 -8.59
N ILE A 144 -3.57 -15.29 -8.45
CA ILE A 144 -3.35 -13.92 -8.93
C ILE A 144 -3.58 -13.80 -10.45
N GLN A 145 -3.07 -14.76 -11.24
CA GLN A 145 -3.27 -14.75 -12.68
C GLN A 145 -4.74 -14.96 -13.05
N THR A 146 -5.44 -15.89 -12.38
CA THR A 146 -6.87 -16.13 -12.61
C THR A 146 -7.70 -14.92 -12.29
N ALA A 147 -7.50 -14.30 -11.10
CA ALA A 147 -8.20 -13.09 -10.72
C ALA A 147 -7.98 -11.93 -11.70
N ASN A 148 -6.76 -11.81 -12.25
CA ASN A 148 -6.46 -10.80 -13.25
C ASN A 148 -7.23 -11.00 -14.57
N LEU A 149 -7.50 -12.22 -14.97
CA LEU A 149 -8.31 -12.53 -16.16
C LEU A 149 -9.79 -12.18 -15.93
N GLU A 150 -10.31 -12.41 -14.74
CA GLU A 150 -11.69 -12.08 -14.36
C GLU A 150 -11.93 -10.57 -14.27
N VAL A 151 -11.00 -9.82 -13.67
CA VAL A 151 -11.11 -8.35 -13.49
C VAL A 151 -10.79 -7.58 -14.78
N GLY A 152 -10.02 -8.14 -15.68
CA GLY A 152 -9.65 -7.50 -16.96
C GLY A 152 -10.83 -7.26 -17.92
N GLY A 153 -12.04 -7.76 -17.58
CA GLY A 153 -13.28 -7.52 -18.33
C GLY A 153 -14.13 -6.33 -17.83
N ASP A 154 -13.83 -5.76 -16.67
CA ASP A 154 -14.65 -4.68 -16.09
C ASP A 154 -13.79 -3.51 -15.56
N SER A 155 -13.64 -2.47 -16.40
CA SER A 155 -12.91 -1.24 -16.08
C SER A 155 -13.70 -0.25 -15.20
N SER A 156 -14.90 -0.60 -14.75
CA SER A 156 -15.83 0.31 -14.06
C SER A 156 -15.62 0.43 -12.54
N VAL A 157 -14.85 -0.49 -11.94
CA VAL A 157 -14.66 -0.51 -10.46
C VAL A 157 -13.67 0.56 -9.97
N ASP A 158 -12.73 0.98 -10.83
CA ASP A 158 -11.70 1.99 -10.49
C ASP A 158 -12.29 3.41 -10.31
N SER A 159 -13.44 3.69 -10.92
CA SER A 159 -14.08 5.01 -10.89
C SER A 159 -14.81 5.27 -9.56
N TYR A 160 -15.53 4.30 -9.03
CA TYR A 160 -16.39 4.48 -7.86
C TYR A 160 -15.62 4.79 -6.56
N TYR A 161 -14.49 4.10 -6.32
CA TYR A 161 -13.66 4.34 -5.13
C TYR A 161 -12.82 5.61 -5.22
N ALA A 162 -12.33 5.95 -6.42
CA ALA A 162 -11.61 7.20 -6.65
C ALA A 162 -12.51 8.42 -6.43
N ASP A 163 -13.79 8.32 -6.83
CA ASP A 163 -14.76 9.40 -6.67
C ASP A 163 -15.25 9.53 -5.22
N ALA A 164 -15.49 8.42 -4.51
CA ALA A 164 -15.84 8.42 -3.09
C ALA A 164 -14.72 8.97 -2.18
N VAL A 165 -13.45 8.65 -2.49
CA VAL A 165 -12.30 9.20 -1.75
C VAL A 165 -12.10 10.68 -2.05
N LYS A 166 -12.30 11.12 -3.30
CA LYS A 166 -12.25 12.55 -3.64
C LYS A 166 -13.33 13.35 -2.93
N GLU A 167 -14.55 12.82 -2.88
CA GLU A 167 -15.69 13.47 -2.22
C GLU A 167 -15.44 13.61 -0.71
N ALA A 168 -15.02 12.55 -0.02
CA ALA A 168 -14.69 12.56 1.40
C ALA A 168 -13.54 13.53 1.75
N VAL A 169 -12.47 13.56 0.94
CA VAL A 169 -11.33 14.47 1.14
C VAL A 169 -11.72 15.92 0.84
N THR A 170 -12.62 16.15 -0.12
CA THR A 170 -13.08 17.50 -0.47
C THR A 170 -14.01 18.07 0.60
N GLU A 171 -14.84 17.26 1.24
CA GLU A 171 -15.67 17.65 2.38
C GLU A 171 -14.81 18.02 3.60
N ASP A 172 -13.83 17.20 3.98
CA ASP A 172 -12.95 17.46 5.12
C ASP A 172 -12.07 18.72 4.91
N LEU A 173 -11.59 18.95 3.68
CA LEU A 173 -10.80 20.15 3.36
C LEU A 173 -11.67 21.43 3.32
N SER A 174 -12.95 21.34 3.00
CA SER A 174 -13.86 22.49 3.04
C SER A 174 -14.15 23.00 4.46
N LEU A 175 -14.06 22.10 5.45
CA LEU A 175 -14.22 22.44 6.88
C LEU A 175 -12.99 23.15 7.48
N ILE A 176 -11.80 23.01 6.87
CA ILE A 176 -10.54 23.63 7.32
C ILE A 176 -10.38 25.09 6.84
N HIS A 177 -11.15 25.49 5.83
CA HIS A 177 -11.09 26.86 5.27
C HIS A 177 -12.09 27.85 5.87
N ILE A 178 -12.84 27.48 6.91
CA ILE A 178 -13.77 28.37 7.63
C ILE A 178 -13.31 28.52 9.09
N SER A 179 -12.16 29.16 9.30
CA SER A 179 -11.78 29.72 10.59
C SER A 179 -10.81 30.87 10.39
#